data_f526178f473bd4f7504f5a912cb267ae
#
_entry.id   f526178f473bd4f7504f5a912cb267ae
#
_cell.length_a   1.000
_cell.length_b   1.000
_cell.length_c   1.000
_cell.angle_alpha   90.00
_cell.angle_beta   90.00
_cell.angle_gamma   90.00
#
_symmetry.space_group_name_H-M   'P 1'
#
loop_
_entity.id
_entity.type
_entity.pdbx_description
1 polymer ?
#
loop_
_entity_poly.entity_id
_entity_poly.type
_entity_poly.pdbx_seq_one_letter_code
_entity_poly.pdbx_strand_id
1 'polypeptide(L)'
;QVGNEITNGMLDIMPDRSKGETYKDTWGNAKNAKILCGYLKAGIKAVRECTPKALVTLHLESMGYGKCSEIMNAWEQNGVDYDVFGSSFYQFWQGNSSKNALAGLQKIENLAKSRGKMYAVMETSWLNSLKDADGTPNVIGEGHANAKVYSDDPQGQVDALTDMYQTLLSNDNGLGAFYWEGAWIPVKAGWTNWKYNKDMSDRYGTGWAAQGAKGYYPDNKMYYNGQPAWGGCSWDNQTLFDSNGYPLQSLKFYKDSVSKGKEQIIALKIVDKNGKEVYATQYVKVEVGKTRKITLPKFSGYYPSNKNYQLTVKGVKEENATQNVVYTRTAAGPAISYNYRVKVTKKKYKLYKNFKWKKSKTKVYKKTYVAKYRYKHENGNKYLA
;
A
#
# COMPACT_ATOMS: atom_id res chain seq x y z
N GLN A 1 -0.03 -4.80 -10.99
CA GLN A 1 -0.99 -4.00 -10.21
C GLN A 1 -2.40 -4.46 -10.52
N VAL A 2 -3.21 -4.71 -9.50
CA VAL A 2 -4.64 -5.05 -9.61
C VAL A 2 -5.46 -3.91 -9.01
N GLY A 3 -6.15 -3.16 -9.86
CA GLY A 3 -6.80 -1.90 -9.52
C GLY A 3 -5.83 -0.72 -9.44
N ASN A 4 -6.32 0.49 -9.73
CA ASN A 4 -5.57 1.74 -9.65
C ASN A 4 -6.30 2.68 -8.71
N GLU A 5 -5.60 3.21 -7.70
CA GLU A 5 -6.12 4.17 -6.73
C GLU A 5 -7.51 3.81 -6.17
N ILE A 6 -7.67 2.57 -5.75
CA ILE A 6 -8.97 1.99 -5.38
C ILE A 6 -9.48 2.41 -3.99
N THR A 7 -8.97 3.48 -3.42
CA THR A 7 -9.36 3.96 -2.07
C THR A 7 -10.86 4.17 -1.94
N ASN A 8 -11.49 4.71 -2.95
CA ASN A 8 -12.93 4.94 -2.94
C ASN A 8 -13.75 3.75 -3.48
N GLY A 9 -13.09 2.65 -3.84
CA GLY A 9 -13.72 1.51 -4.50
C GLY A 9 -13.36 1.43 -5.98
N MET A 10 -14.08 0.64 -6.75
CA MET A 10 -13.88 0.48 -8.19
C MET A 10 -15.13 -0.08 -8.87
N LEU A 11 -15.16 0.04 -10.20
CA LEU A 11 -16.29 -0.36 -11.01
C LEU A 11 -17.58 0.30 -10.50
N ASP A 12 -18.67 -0.41 -10.33
CA ASP A 12 -19.94 0.16 -9.88
C ASP A 12 -20.05 0.34 -8.35
N ILE A 13 -19.01 -0.05 -7.61
CA ILE A 13 -18.97 0.08 -6.14
C ILE A 13 -18.11 1.28 -5.75
N MET A 14 -18.71 2.45 -5.83
CA MET A 14 -18.11 3.74 -5.50
C MET A 14 -19.01 4.52 -4.54
N PRO A 15 -18.46 5.44 -3.72
CA PRO A 15 -19.27 6.28 -2.85
C PRO A 15 -20.05 7.32 -3.66
N ASP A 16 -21.30 7.49 -3.33
CA ASP A 16 -22.12 8.59 -3.86
C ASP A 16 -21.76 9.91 -3.16
N ARG A 17 -20.91 10.70 -3.79
CA ARG A 17 -20.44 11.98 -3.25
C ARG A 17 -21.59 12.98 -3.05
N SER A 18 -22.67 12.89 -3.83
CA SER A 18 -23.83 13.76 -3.69
C SER A 18 -24.58 13.51 -2.38
N LYS A 19 -24.45 12.32 -1.81
CA LYS A 19 -25.01 11.92 -0.51
C LYS A 19 -24.01 12.06 0.65
N GLY A 20 -22.81 12.59 0.39
CA GLY A 20 -21.76 12.70 1.39
C GLY A 20 -21.07 11.37 1.73
N GLU A 21 -21.26 10.33 0.92
CA GLU A 21 -20.61 9.05 1.11
C GLU A 21 -19.10 9.13 0.91
N THR A 22 -18.35 8.23 1.54
CA THR A 22 -16.89 8.18 1.56
C THR A 22 -16.40 6.75 1.32
N TYR A 23 -15.09 6.53 1.37
CA TYR A 23 -14.50 5.19 1.35
C TYR A 23 -15.07 4.25 2.43
N LYS A 24 -15.64 4.78 3.51
CA LYS A 24 -16.29 3.97 4.57
C LYS A 24 -17.56 3.31 4.10
N ASP A 25 -18.27 3.93 3.17
CA ASP A 25 -19.48 3.37 2.58
C ASP A 25 -19.18 2.29 1.55
N THR A 26 -17.95 2.23 1.08
CA THR A 26 -17.44 1.16 0.23
C THR A 26 -16.70 0.09 1.04
N TRP A 27 -15.52 0.39 1.56
CA TRP A 27 -14.68 -0.57 2.27
C TRP A 27 -15.12 -0.87 3.71
N GLY A 28 -15.73 0.10 4.39
CA GLY A 28 -16.33 -0.07 5.73
C GLY A 28 -17.69 -0.76 5.71
N ASN A 29 -18.35 -0.81 4.57
CA ASN A 29 -19.59 -1.55 4.38
C ASN A 29 -19.28 -3.02 4.02
N ALA A 30 -19.63 -3.96 4.89
CA ALA A 30 -19.29 -5.37 4.74
C ALA A 30 -19.76 -5.99 3.41
N LYS A 31 -20.96 -5.61 2.90
CA LYS A 31 -21.50 -6.09 1.63
C LYS A 31 -20.65 -5.58 0.46
N ASN A 32 -20.39 -4.27 0.43
CA ASN A 32 -19.62 -3.64 -0.63
C ASN A 32 -18.15 -4.12 -0.62
N ALA A 33 -17.53 -4.18 0.55
CA ALA A 33 -16.17 -4.71 0.73
C ALA A 33 -16.05 -6.14 0.22
N LYS A 34 -17.04 -7.01 0.48
CA LYS A 34 -17.05 -8.39 -0.03
C LYS A 34 -17.07 -8.44 -1.55
N ILE A 35 -17.88 -7.58 -2.21
CA ILE A 35 -17.95 -7.50 -3.68
C ILE A 35 -16.60 -7.00 -4.23
N LEU A 36 -16.09 -5.89 -3.71
CA LEU A 36 -14.81 -5.31 -4.12
C LEU A 36 -13.66 -6.30 -3.97
N CYS A 37 -13.60 -7.00 -2.83
CA CYS A 37 -12.61 -8.07 -2.62
C CYS A 37 -12.81 -9.25 -3.57
N GLY A 38 -14.03 -9.50 -4.03
CA GLY A 38 -14.31 -10.47 -5.09
C GLY A 38 -13.64 -10.09 -6.41
N TYR A 39 -13.73 -8.82 -6.81
CA TYR A 39 -13.05 -8.30 -8.01
C TYR A 39 -11.53 -8.39 -7.88
N LEU A 40 -10.99 -7.98 -6.73
CA LEU A 40 -9.55 -8.09 -6.47
C LEU A 40 -9.07 -9.54 -6.58
N LYS A 41 -9.78 -10.47 -5.94
CA LYS A 41 -9.44 -11.90 -5.99
C LYS A 41 -9.49 -12.47 -7.41
N ALA A 42 -10.43 -12.04 -8.23
CA ALA A 42 -10.51 -12.48 -9.63
C ALA A 42 -9.29 -12.00 -10.43
N GLY A 43 -8.92 -10.72 -10.30
CA GLY A 43 -7.71 -10.19 -10.94
C GLY A 43 -6.42 -10.83 -10.45
N ILE A 44 -6.30 -11.01 -9.13
CA ILE A 44 -5.15 -11.68 -8.51
C ILE A 44 -5.01 -13.12 -9.01
N LYS A 45 -6.11 -13.85 -9.06
CA LYS A 45 -6.13 -15.22 -9.59
C LYS A 45 -5.58 -15.27 -11.01
N ALA A 46 -6.02 -14.37 -11.88
CA ALA A 46 -5.51 -14.31 -13.25
C ALA A 46 -3.99 -14.04 -13.29
N VAL A 47 -3.49 -13.11 -12.46
CA VAL A 47 -2.03 -12.87 -12.37
C VAL A 47 -1.29 -14.11 -11.89
N ARG A 48 -1.78 -14.80 -10.84
CA ARG A 48 -1.15 -16.01 -10.31
C ARG A 48 -1.13 -17.17 -11.33
N GLU A 49 -2.17 -17.27 -12.15
CA GLU A 49 -2.26 -18.28 -13.21
C GLU A 49 -1.33 -17.97 -14.39
N CYS A 50 -1.32 -16.73 -14.85
CA CYS A 50 -0.56 -16.34 -16.04
C CYS A 50 0.92 -16.04 -15.73
N THR A 51 1.21 -15.49 -14.56
CA THR A 51 2.57 -15.06 -14.18
C THR A 51 2.81 -15.37 -12.70
N PRO A 52 2.98 -16.66 -12.35
CA PRO A 52 3.01 -17.10 -10.93
C PRO A 52 4.11 -16.43 -10.07
N LYS A 53 5.18 -15.95 -10.70
CA LYS A 53 6.31 -15.29 -10.02
C LYS A 53 6.13 -13.77 -9.87
N ALA A 54 5.10 -13.18 -10.48
CA ALA A 54 4.86 -11.75 -10.37
C ALA A 54 4.38 -11.38 -8.97
N LEU A 55 4.92 -10.30 -8.42
CA LEU A 55 4.39 -9.68 -7.21
C LEU A 55 3.08 -8.96 -7.54
N VAL A 56 2.06 -9.21 -6.75
CA VAL A 56 0.74 -8.56 -6.91
C VAL A 56 0.66 -7.34 -6.03
N THR A 57 0.42 -6.19 -6.63
CA THR A 57 0.27 -4.90 -5.94
C THR A 57 -1.20 -4.47 -5.92
N LEU A 58 -1.67 -4.01 -4.76
CA LEU A 58 -2.92 -3.26 -4.60
C LEU A 58 -2.58 -1.81 -4.28
N HIS A 59 -3.25 -0.87 -4.96
CA HIS A 59 -2.86 0.53 -4.99
C HIS A 59 -3.96 1.46 -4.47
N LEU A 60 -3.63 2.26 -3.45
CA LEU A 60 -4.47 3.34 -2.93
C LEU A 60 -3.85 4.71 -3.24
N GLU A 61 -4.67 5.74 -3.48
CA GLU A 61 -4.15 7.12 -3.62
C GLU A 61 -3.78 7.75 -2.27
N SER A 62 -4.21 7.15 -1.18
CA SER A 62 -4.13 7.76 0.14
C SER A 62 -2.82 7.50 0.86
N MET A 63 -2.34 8.51 1.56
CA MET A 63 -1.27 8.43 2.56
C MET A 63 -1.80 8.53 4.01
N GLY A 64 -3.12 8.50 4.20
CA GLY A 64 -3.75 8.51 5.52
C GLY A 64 -3.66 7.15 6.21
N TYR A 65 -2.83 7.04 7.26
CA TYR A 65 -2.58 5.78 7.98
C TYR A 65 -3.87 5.06 8.40
N GLY A 66 -4.81 5.77 9.04
CA GLY A 66 -6.08 5.17 9.48
C GLY A 66 -6.89 4.61 8.32
N LYS A 67 -7.06 5.39 7.25
CA LYS A 67 -7.77 5.00 6.04
C LYS A 67 -7.14 3.76 5.38
N CYS A 68 -5.83 3.78 5.17
CA CYS A 68 -5.11 2.63 4.60
C CYS A 68 -5.26 1.39 5.48
N SER A 69 -5.13 1.54 6.80
CA SER A 69 -5.28 0.43 7.75
C SER A 69 -6.69 -0.17 7.72
N GLU A 70 -7.73 0.65 7.69
CA GLU A 70 -9.12 0.18 7.59
C GLU A 70 -9.38 -0.60 6.29
N ILE A 71 -8.89 -0.10 5.16
CA ILE A 71 -9.04 -0.77 3.87
C ILE A 71 -8.26 -2.09 3.83
N MET A 72 -7.03 -2.10 4.31
CA MET A 72 -6.23 -3.33 4.40
C MET A 72 -6.89 -4.36 5.33
N ASN A 73 -7.54 -3.93 6.43
CA ASN A 73 -8.33 -4.83 7.27
C ASN A 73 -9.47 -5.49 6.48
N ALA A 74 -10.17 -4.72 5.64
CA ALA A 74 -11.23 -5.27 4.80
C ALA A 74 -10.69 -6.32 3.81
N TRP A 75 -9.52 -6.09 3.20
CA TRP A 75 -8.86 -7.06 2.33
C TRP A 75 -8.50 -8.35 3.07
N GLU A 76 -7.87 -8.23 4.24
CA GLU A 76 -7.45 -9.37 5.05
C GLU A 76 -8.65 -10.19 5.54
N GLN A 77 -9.70 -9.54 6.05
CA GLN A 77 -10.93 -10.20 6.52
C GLN A 77 -11.63 -10.97 5.39
N ASN A 78 -11.50 -10.51 4.15
CA ASN A 78 -12.06 -11.17 2.98
C ASN A 78 -11.07 -12.11 2.25
N GLY A 79 -9.88 -12.35 2.80
CA GLY A 79 -8.90 -13.29 2.28
C GLY A 79 -8.34 -12.88 0.91
N VAL A 80 -8.01 -11.59 0.74
CA VAL A 80 -7.33 -11.09 -0.47
C VAL A 80 -5.83 -11.37 -0.36
N ASP A 81 -5.30 -12.14 -1.30
CA ASP A 81 -3.89 -12.55 -1.36
C ASP A 81 -3.08 -11.60 -2.27
N TYR A 82 -2.34 -10.66 -1.67
CA TYR A 82 -1.47 -9.74 -2.38
C TYR A 82 -0.09 -9.66 -1.72
N ASP A 83 0.92 -9.20 -2.46
CA ASP A 83 2.31 -9.16 -1.99
C ASP A 83 2.75 -7.76 -1.61
N VAL A 84 2.30 -6.75 -2.36
CA VAL A 84 2.76 -5.37 -2.27
C VAL A 84 1.59 -4.45 -1.95
N PHE A 85 1.73 -3.66 -0.92
CA PHE A 85 0.87 -2.50 -0.72
C PHE A 85 1.46 -1.31 -1.48
N GLY A 86 0.67 -0.70 -2.36
CA GLY A 86 1.05 0.45 -3.16
C GLY A 86 0.29 1.70 -2.77
N SER A 87 0.95 2.85 -2.81
CA SER A 87 0.25 4.14 -2.68
C SER A 87 0.81 5.19 -3.63
N SER A 88 -0.01 6.18 -4.00
CA SER A 88 0.46 7.40 -4.65
C SER A 88 1.15 8.28 -3.62
N PHE A 89 2.28 8.86 -3.99
CA PHE A 89 3.03 9.77 -3.15
C PHE A 89 3.48 10.99 -3.94
N TYR A 90 2.72 12.06 -3.79
CA TYR A 90 3.02 13.37 -4.38
C TYR A 90 3.34 14.36 -3.27
N GLN A 91 4.62 14.64 -3.07
CA GLN A 91 5.10 15.48 -1.96
C GLN A 91 4.47 16.87 -1.96
N PHE A 92 4.06 17.36 -3.12
CA PHE A 92 3.36 18.64 -3.24
C PHE A 92 2.03 18.66 -2.48
N TRP A 93 1.25 17.55 -2.57
CA TRP A 93 -0.10 17.47 -1.99
C TRP A 93 -0.13 16.90 -0.56
N GLN A 94 0.91 16.17 -0.17
CA GLN A 94 0.87 15.30 1.01
C GLN A 94 1.68 15.82 2.19
N GLY A 95 1.65 17.09 2.42
CA GLY A 95 2.27 17.71 3.58
C GLY A 95 2.62 19.17 3.36
N ASN A 96 2.75 19.91 4.46
CA ASN A 96 3.13 21.31 4.42
C ASN A 96 4.65 21.49 4.31
N SER A 97 5.40 20.39 4.34
CA SER A 97 6.85 20.36 4.17
C SER A 97 7.29 18.96 3.73
N SER A 98 8.48 18.84 3.11
CA SER A 98 9.07 17.57 2.74
C SER A 98 9.16 16.62 3.93
N LYS A 99 9.58 17.11 5.09
CA LYS A 99 9.68 16.32 6.32
C LYS A 99 8.35 15.68 6.73
N ASN A 100 7.25 16.40 6.64
CA ASN A 100 5.93 15.87 6.99
C ASN A 100 5.47 14.83 5.96
N ALA A 101 5.67 15.08 4.67
CA ALA A 101 5.34 14.15 3.61
C ALA A 101 6.14 12.85 3.74
N LEU A 102 7.46 12.94 3.94
CA LEU A 102 8.33 11.77 4.11
C LEU A 102 8.05 10.98 5.39
N ALA A 103 7.70 11.67 6.49
CA ALA A 103 7.25 11.00 7.72
C ALA A 103 5.92 10.25 7.49
N GLY A 104 5.03 10.79 6.67
CA GLY A 104 3.81 10.12 6.21
C GLY A 104 4.12 8.86 5.39
N LEU A 105 5.02 8.97 4.42
CA LEU A 105 5.51 7.86 3.61
C LEU A 105 6.06 6.73 4.49
N GLN A 106 6.93 7.05 5.43
CA GLN A 106 7.50 6.08 6.34
C GLN A 106 6.46 5.37 7.22
N LYS A 107 5.41 6.10 7.67
CA LYS A 107 4.30 5.51 8.43
C LYS A 107 3.52 4.49 7.61
N ILE A 108 3.27 4.78 6.34
CA ILE A 108 2.54 3.87 5.44
C ILE A 108 3.40 2.65 5.09
N GLU A 109 4.67 2.83 4.83
CA GLU A 109 5.61 1.74 4.62
C GLU A 109 5.68 0.80 5.84
N ASN A 110 5.77 1.37 7.06
CA ASN A 110 5.73 0.60 8.30
C ASN A 110 4.39 -0.11 8.51
N LEU A 111 3.27 0.46 8.08
CA LEU A 111 1.98 -0.22 8.09
C LEU A 111 2.02 -1.47 7.19
N ALA A 112 2.52 -1.36 5.96
CA ALA A 112 2.70 -2.50 5.07
C ALA A 112 3.61 -3.56 5.71
N LYS A 113 4.74 -3.15 6.27
CA LYS A 113 5.70 -4.04 6.95
C LYS A 113 5.06 -4.80 8.12
N SER A 114 4.25 -4.13 8.93
CA SER A 114 3.57 -4.76 10.08
C SER A 114 2.59 -5.85 9.66
N ARG A 115 2.14 -5.82 8.41
CA ARG A 115 1.23 -6.81 7.80
C ARG A 115 1.96 -7.82 6.91
N GLY A 116 3.30 -7.84 6.95
CA GLY A 116 4.13 -8.72 6.13
C GLY A 116 4.02 -8.43 4.64
N LYS A 117 3.81 -7.17 4.26
CA LYS A 117 3.74 -6.74 2.85
C LYS A 117 4.95 -5.91 2.47
N MET A 118 5.37 -6.07 1.21
CA MET A 118 6.26 -5.10 0.58
C MET A 118 5.51 -3.80 0.35
N TYR A 119 6.25 -2.72 0.12
CA TYR A 119 5.68 -1.42 -0.15
C TYR A 119 6.29 -0.81 -1.41
N ALA A 120 5.48 -0.17 -2.23
CA ALA A 120 5.93 0.59 -3.39
C ALA A 120 5.16 1.90 -3.52
N VAL A 121 5.84 2.96 -3.94
CA VAL A 121 5.18 4.16 -4.43
C VAL A 121 4.76 3.90 -5.88
N MET A 122 3.46 3.85 -6.12
CA MET A 122 2.93 3.51 -7.44
C MET A 122 2.84 4.72 -8.37
N GLU A 123 2.78 5.91 -7.79
CA GLU A 123 2.80 7.16 -8.53
C GLU A 123 3.53 8.23 -7.73
N THR A 124 4.42 8.97 -8.39
CA THR A 124 5.08 10.17 -7.87
C THR A 124 5.51 11.07 -9.00
N SER A 125 5.63 12.35 -8.73
CA SER A 125 6.26 13.32 -9.62
C SER A 125 6.72 14.56 -8.85
N TRP A 126 7.53 15.41 -9.49
CA TRP A 126 7.84 16.74 -9.03
C TRP A 126 7.99 17.68 -10.23
N LEU A 127 7.83 18.98 -9.97
CA LEU A 127 7.87 20.02 -10.99
C LEU A 127 9.27 20.20 -11.59
N ASN A 128 9.34 20.39 -12.90
CA ASN A 128 10.52 20.91 -13.58
C ASN A 128 10.41 22.42 -13.85
N SER A 129 9.19 22.98 -13.76
CA SER A 129 8.88 24.39 -13.94
C SER A 129 7.48 24.71 -13.39
N LEU A 130 7.21 25.94 -13.03
CA LEU A 130 5.84 26.45 -12.79
C LEU A 130 5.19 27.01 -14.08
N LYS A 131 5.97 27.18 -15.14
CA LYS A 131 5.49 27.79 -16.38
C LYS A 131 4.63 26.82 -17.17
N ASP A 132 3.57 27.34 -17.74
CA ASP A 132 2.78 26.65 -18.75
C ASP A 132 3.52 26.68 -20.09
N ALA A 133 3.80 25.52 -20.68
CA ALA A 133 4.54 25.41 -21.93
C ALA A 133 3.66 25.17 -23.14
N ASP A 134 2.38 24.84 -22.98
CA ASP A 134 1.49 24.47 -24.06
C ASP A 134 0.18 25.26 -24.11
N GLY A 135 -0.08 26.15 -23.15
CA GLY A 135 -1.28 26.96 -23.08
C GLY A 135 -2.47 26.28 -22.38
N THR A 136 -2.26 25.07 -21.85
CA THR A 136 -3.22 24.39 -21.01
C THR A 136 -2.79 24.55 -19.56
N PRO A 137 -3.60 25.22 -18.72
CA PRO A 137 -3.19 25.50 -17.34
C PRO A 137 -2.73 24.26 -16.60
N ASN A 138 -1.55 24.34 -16.00
CA ASN A 138 -0.99 23.25 -15.22
C ASN A 138 -1.75 23.05 -13.92
N VAL A 139 -1.94 21.79 -13.49
CA VAL A 139 -2.52 21.46 -12.18
C VAL A 139 -1.71 22.06 -11.05
N ILE A 140 -0.38 22.10 -11.19
CA ILE A 140 0.52 22.83 -10.30
C ILE A 140 1.24 23.88 -11.15
N GLY A 141 0.77 25.10 -11.11
CA GLY A 141 1.29 26.24 -11.89
C GLY A 141 1.76 27.39 -11.00
N GLU A 142 1.93 28.56 -11.60
CA GLU A 142 2.47 29.76 -10.93
C GLU A 142 1.71 30.17 -9.67
N GLY A 143 0.38 29.94 -9.61
CA GLY A 143 -0.43 30.18 -8.43
C GLY A 143 -0.02 29.37 -7.19
N HIS A 144 0.79 28.34 -7.36
CA HIS A 144 1.26 27.45 -6.30
C HIS A 144 2.71 27.70 -5.89
N ALA A 145 3.33 28.79 -6.34
CA ALA A 145 4.76 29.06 -6.11
C ALA A 145 5.19 29.02 -4.63
N ASN A 146 4.32 29.40 -3.70
CA ASN A 146 4.62 29.43 -2.27
C ASN A 146 4.38 28.08 -1.55
N ALA A 147 3.81 27.09 -2.22
CA ALA A 147 3.47 25.79 -1.62
C ALA A 147 4.53 24.71 -1.85
N LYS A 148 5.53 24.97 -2.70
CA LYS A 148 6.58 24.00 -3.03
C LYS A 148 7.62 23.88 -1.93
N VAL A 149 8.08 22.64 -1.72
CA VAL A 149 9.10 22.30 -0.72
C VAL A 149 10.49 22.05 -1.33
N TYR A 150 10.57 21.85 -2.63
CA TYR A 150 11.79 21.79 -3.44
C TYR A 150 11.72 22.87 -4.53
N SER A 151 12.82 23.14 -5.21
CA SER A 151 12.82 24.06 -6.36
C SER A 151 11.93 23.54 -7.50
N ASP A 152 11.42 24.47 -8.30
CA ASP A 152 10.62 24.20 -9.51
C ASP A 152 11.51 24.13 -10.75
N ASP A 153 12.48 23.23 -10.71
CA ASP A 153 13.47 22.99 -11.74
C ASP A 153 13.91 21.52 -11.75
N PRO A 154 14.73 21.09 -12.71
CA PRO A 154 15.22 19.72 -12.74
C PRO A 154 16.01 19.27 -11.51
N GLN A 155 16.63 20.21 -10.76
CA GLN A 155 17.32 19.87 -9.51
C GLN A 155 16.29 19.55 -8.42
N GLY A 156 15.21 20.31 -8.34
CA GLY A 156 14.10 20.02 -7.42
C GLY A 156 13.49 18.64 -7.65
N GLN A 157 13.40 18.19 -8.90
CA GLN A 157 12.98 16.81 -9.23
C GLN A 157 13.97 15.78 -8.64
N VAL A 158 15.27 16.03 -8.78
CA VAL A 158 16.32 15.15 -8.22
C VAL A 158 16.24 15.11 -6.70
N ASP A 159 16.06 16.26 -6.05
CA ASP A 159 16.02 16.37 -4.59
C ASP A 159 14.78 15.65 -4.03
N ALA A 160 13.61 15.88 -4.64
CA ALA A 160 12.37 15.21 -4.27
C ALA A 160 12.46 13.68 -4.40
N LEU A 161 13.01 13.19 -5.50
CA LEU A 161 13.23 11.77 -5.72
C LEU A 161 14.26 11.19 -4.74
N THR A 162 15.36 11.91 -4.49
CA THR A 162 16.41 11.47 -3.56
C THR A 162 15.85 11.25 -2.16
N ASP A 163 15.14 12.23 -1.61
CA ASP A 163 14.56 12.14 -0.27
C ASP A 163 13.51 11.04 -0.17
N MET A 164 12.68 10.89 -1.19
CA MET A 164 11.70 9.81 -1.26
C MET A 164 12.38 8.43 -1.29
N TYR A 165 13.34 8.22 -2.17
CA TYR A 165 14.04 6.94 -2.27
C TYR A 165 14.87 6.61 -1.02
N GLN A 166 15.52 7.61 -0.41
CA GLN A 166 16.22 7.40 0.87
C GLN A 166 15.26 6.94 1.96
N THR A 167 14.05 7.54 2.00
CA THR A 167 13.01 7.12 2.95
C THR A 167 12.54 5.71 2.68
N LEU A 168 12.18 5.38 1.44
CA LEU A 168 11.71 4.04 1.04
C LEU A 168 12.74 2.95 1.27
N LEU A 169 14.01 3.23 0.99
CA LEU A 169 15.08 2.23 1.09
C LEU A 169 15.67 2.13 2.50
N SER A 170 15.22 2.95 3.44
CA SER A 170 15.59 2.83 4.86
C SER A 170 15.02 1.58 5.52
N ASN A 171 13.94 1.03 4.98
CA ASN A 171 13.31 -0.20 5.42
C ASN A 171 13.55 -1.36 4.43
N ASP A 172 13.43 -2.59 4.94
CA ASP A 172 13.65 -3.80 4.14
C ASP A 172 12.51 -4.11 3.18
N ASN A 173 11.33 -3.54 3.40
CA ASN A 173 10.13 -3.81 2.62
C ASN A 173 9.83 -2.77 1.53
N GLY A 174 10.58 -1.67 1.43
CA GLY A 174 10.42 -0.69 0.35
C GLY A 174 10.99 -1.22 -0.96
N LEU A 175 10.23 -1.21 -2.04
CA LEU A 175 10.65 -1.69 -3.36
C LEU A 175 11.21 -0.58 -4.25
N GLY A 176 10.63 0.61 -4.16
CA GLY A 176 10.94 1.74 -5.03
C GLY A 176 9.70 2.50 -5.44
N ALA A 177 9.79 3.26 -6.51
CA ALA A 177 8.73 4.11 -7.00
C ALA A 177 8.62 4.09 -8.52
N PHE A 178 7.39 4.34 -9.01
CA PHE A 178 7.10 4.63 -10.41
C PHE A 178 6.89 6.13 -10.57
N TYR A 179 7.67 6.73 -11.47
CA TYR A 179 7.46 8.12 -11.84
C TYR A 179 6.25 8.21 -12.78
N TRP A 180 5.25 9.01 -12.36
CA TRP A 180 4.01 9.11 -13.12
C TRP A 180 4.19 10.03 -14.32
N GLU A 181 3.88 9.50 -15.52
CA GLU A 181 3.86 10.24 -16.78
C GLU A 181 5.14 11.05 -17.07
N GLY A 182 6.29 10.48 -16.76
CA GLY A 182 7.59 11.13 -16.90
C GLY A 182 7.95 11.55 -18.34
N ALA A 183 7.19 11.11 -19.35
CA ALA A 183 7.38 11.42 -20.75
C ALA A 183 6.20 12.21 -21.38
N TRP A 184 5.32 12.79 -20.58
CA TRP A 184 4.21 13.61 -21.06
C TRP A 184 4.69 14.99 -21.52
N ILE A 185 5.31 15.02 -22.68
CA ILE A 185 5.86 16.23 -23.29
C ILE A 185 4.71 17.15 -23.72
N PRO A 186 4.87 18.48 -23.59
CA PRO A 186 3.89 19.44 -24.07
C PRO A 186 3.54 19.22 -25.56
N VAL A 187 2.27 19.14 -25.87
CA VAL A 187 1.79 18.93 -27.24
C VAL A 187 1.67 20.23 -28.01
N LYS A 188 2.13 21.35 -27.43
CA LYS A 188 2.05 22.68 -28.03
C LYS A 188 0.62 23.02 -28.47
N ALA A 189 -0.32 22.98 -27.52
CA ALA A 189 -1.69 23.42 -27.72
C ALA A 189 -1.74 24.82 -28.36
N GLY A 190 -2.89 25.26 -28.73
CA GLY A 190 -3.09 26.56 -29.36
C GLY A 190 -3.59 26.45 -30.78
N TRP A 191 -4.11 27.57 -31.30
CA TRP A 191 -4.77 27.61 -32.59
C TRP A 191 -3.88 27.19 -33.74
N THR A 192 -2.64 27.63 -33.76
CA THR A 192 -1.68 27.28 -34.82
C THR A 192 -1.38 25.80 -34.92
N ASN A 193 -1.45 25.08 -33.81
CA ASN A 193 -1.18 23.66 -33.74
C ASN A 193 -2.46 22.80 -33.75
N TRP A 194 -3.62 23.44 -33.69
CA TRP A 194 -4.91 22.75 -33.54
C TRP A 194 -5.13 21.67 -34.59
N LYS A 195 -4.93 21.99 -35.85
CA LYS A 195 -5.10 21.05 -36.97
C LYS A 195 -4.12 19.89 -36.89
N TYR A 196 -2.86 20.18 -36.60
CA TYR A 196 -1.85 19.15 -36.42
C TYR A 196 -2.16 18.24 -35.26
N ASN A 197 -2.46 18.78 -34.07
CA ASN A 197 -2.80 18.01 -32.92
C ASN A 197 -4.05 17.16 -33.12
N LYS A 198 -5.06 17.72 -33.83
CA LYS A 198 -6.26 16.97 -34.19
C LYS A 198 -5.94 15.80 -35.11
N ASP A 199 -5.16 16.05 -36.16
CA ASP A 199 -4.76 15.02 -37.12
C ASP A 199 -3.94 13.91 -36.44
N MET A 200 -3.07 14.24 -35.50
CA MET A 200 -2.30 13.26 -34.72
C MET A 200 -3.20 12.45 -33.82
N SER A 201 -4.14 13.10 -33.13
CA SER A 201 -5.14 12.43 -32.29
C SER A 201 -6.01 11.47 -33.11
N ASP A 202 -6.49 11.88 -34.26
CA ASP A 202 -7.34 11.06 -35.11
C ASP A 202 -6.59 9.83 -35.67
N ARG A 203 -5.28 9.97 -35.94
CA ARG A 203 -4.46 8.89 -36.51
C ARG A 203 -3.93 7.91 -35.48
N TYR A 204 -3.45 8.41 -34.36
CA TYR A 204 -2.68 7.62 -33.39
C TYR A 204 -3.39 7.47 -32.08
N GLY A 205 -4.39 8.28 -31.80
CA GLY A 205 -5.24 8.18 -30.60
C GLY A 205 -4.50 8.26 -29.26
N THR A 206 -3.37 8.97 -29.24
CA THR A 206 -2.46 8.91 -28.11
C THR A 206 -2.44 10.17 -27.26
N GLY A 207 -2.32 9.99 -25.96
CA GLY A 207 -1.95 11.00 -25.00
C GLY A 207 -2.92 12.17 -24.92
N TRP A 208 -2.40 13.27 -24.44
CA TRP A 208 -3.15 14.49 -24.18
C TRP A 208 -3.51 15.28 -25.45
N ALA A 209 -2.93 14.95 -26.59
CA ALA A 209 -3.38 15.45 -27.86
C ALA A 209 -4.68 14.78 -28.33
N ALA A 210 -5.10 13.69 -27.70
CA ALA A 210 -6.30 12.96 -28.06
C ALA A 210 -7.58 13.71 -27.71
N GLN A 211 -8.65 13.39 -28.46
CA GLN A 211 -9.97 13.96 -28.22
C GLN A 211 -10.46 13.72 -26.79
N GLY A 212 -10.07 12.60 -26.16
CA GLY A 212 -10.38 12.26 -24.77
C GLY A 212 -9.81 13.25 -23.75
N ALA A 213 -8.71 13.94 -24.07
CA ALA A 213 -8.15 14.98 -23.21
C ALA A 213 -9.08 16.18 -22.99
N LYS A 214 -10.05 16.37 -23.87
CA LYS A 214 -11.13 17.35 -23.68
C LYS A 214 -11.91 17.17 -22.38
N GLY A 215 -11.95 15.97 -21.83
CA GLY A 215 -12.68 15.68 -20.59
C GLY A 215 -12.19 16.47 -19.38
N TYR A 216 -10.97 16.96 -19.40
CA TYR A 216 -10.44 17.86 -18.36
C TYR A 216 -11.06 19.26 -18.38
N TYR A 217 -11.63 19.65 -19.53
CA TYR A 217 -12.33 20.92 -19.71
C TYR A 217 -13.76 20.62 -20.14
N PRO A 218 -14.69 20.51 -19.21
CA PRO A 218 -16.06 20.01 -19.45
C PRO A 218 -16.81 20.75 -20.56
N ASP A 219 -16.41 22.00 -20.84
CA ASP A 219 -17.06 22.83 -21.85
C ASP A 219 -16.48 22.65 -23.26
N ASN A 220 -15.53 21.75 -23.45
CA ASN A 220 -14.78 21.59 -24.71
C ASN A 220 -14.16 22.90 -25.25
N LYS A 221 -13.97 23.88 -24.39
CA LYS A 221 -13.52 25.23 -24.73
C LYS A 221 -12.11 25.44 -24.24
N MET A 222 -11.16 24.77 -24.89
CA MET A 222 -9.76 25.12 -24.71
C MET A 222 -9.42 26.32 -25.57
N TYR A 223 -8.79 27.32 -24.98
CA TYR A 223 -8.37 28.54 -25.66
C TYR A 223 -6.90 28.81 -25.42
N TYR A 224 -6.18 29.20 -26.44
CA TYR A 224 -4.83 29.71 -26.36
C TYR A 224 -4.81 31.07 -27.04
N ASN A 225 -4.38 32.11 -26.36
CA ASN A 225 -4.42 33.49 -26.83
C ASN A 225 -5.80 33.91 -27.41
N GLY A 226 -6.88 33.51 -26.73
CA GLY A 226 -8.25 33.84 -27.16
C GLY A 226 -8.79 33.03 -28.34
N GLN A 227 -8.02 32.06 -28.87
CA GLN A 227 -8.45 31.18 -29.95
C GLN A 227 -8.69 29.75 -29.44
N PRO A 228 -9.66 29.04 -30.07
CA PRO A 228 -9.85 27.62 -29.72
C PRO A 228 -8.55 26.83 -29.89
N ALA A 229 -8.24 25.99 -28.90
CA ALA A 229 -7.08 25.13 -28.92
C ALA A 229 -7.49 23.64 -28.85
N TRP A 230 -6.64 22.76 -29.27
CA TRP A 230 -6.84 21.33 -29.26
C TRP A 230 -5.69 20.64 -28.52
N GLY A 231 -6.04 19.80 -27.57
CA GLY A 231 -5.04 19.10 -26.75
C GLY A 231 -4.42 20.04 -25.71
N GLY A 232 -3.32 19.61 -25.19
CA GLY A 232 -2.60 20.24 -24.10
C GLY A 232 -2.51 19.31 -22.91
N CYS A 233 -1.52 19.52 -22.05
CA CYS A 233 -1.24 18.66 -20.92
C CYS A 233 -1.09 19.49 -19.65
N SER A 234 -2.03 19.34 -18.71
CA SER A 234 -1.95 20.01 -17.40
C SER A 234 -0.88 19.43 -16.48
N TRP A 235 -0.11 18.43 -16.92
CA TRP A 235 0.97 17.76 -16.17
C TRP A 235 2.33 17.84 -16.87
N ASP A 236 2.43 18.58 -17.97
CA ASP A 236 3.64 18.66 -18.79
C ASP A 236 4.84 19.24 -18.04
N ASN A 237 4.60 20.03 -17.01
CA ASN A 237 5.63 20.61 -16.17
C ASN A 237 6.13 19.67 -15.07
N GLN A 238 5.69 18.41 -15.05
CA GLN A 238 6.14 17.38 -14.14
C GLN A 238 6.90 16.25 -14.85
N THR A 239 7.05 16.34 -16.16
CA THR A 239 7.81 15.40 -16.99
C THR A 239 9.32 15.48 -16.75
N LEU A 240 10.05 14.44 -17.18
CA LEU A 240 11.52 14.39 -17.17
C LEU A 240 12.15 14.85 -18.47
N PHE A 241 11.38 15.56 -19.29
CA PHE A 241 11.78 16.14 -20.58
C PHE A 241 11.39 17.61 -20.62
N ASP A 242 12.11 18.39 -21.42
CA ASP A 242 11.74 19.78 -21.67
C ASP A 242 10.57 19.89 -22.68
N SER A 243 10.08 21.11 -22.89
CA SER A 243 8.98 21.40 -23.80
C SER A 243 9.27 21.08 -25.27
N ASN A 244 10.51 20.81 -25.65
CA ASN A 244 10.92 20.39 -26.98
C ASN A 244 11.17 18.88 -27.09
N GLY A 245 11.00 18.12 -25.95
CA GLY A 245 11.17 16.69 -25.93
C GLY A 245 12.62 16.26 -25.67
N TYR A 246 13.51 17.16 -25.27
CA TYR A 246 14.85 16.79 -24.86
C TYR A 246 14.88 16.37 -23.38
N PRO A 247 15.66 15.33 -23.04
CA PRO A 247 15.74 14.86 -21.66
C PRO A 247 16.33 15.92 -20.73
N LEU A 248 15.66 16.16 -19.61
CA LEU A 248 16.17 17.01 -18.54
C LEU A 248 17.29 16.31 -17.80
N GLN A 249 18.09 17.08 -17.06
CA GLN A 249 19.16 16.53 -16.24
C GLN A 249 18.62 15.57 -15.17
N SER A 250 17.40 15.80 -14.67
CA SER A 250 16.70 14.96 -13.71
C SER A 250 16.48 13.52 -14.19
N LEU A 251 16.37 13.27 -15.50
CA LEU A 251 16.26 11.92 -16.05
C LEU A 251 17.49 11.06 -15.72
N LYS A 252 18.69 11.67 -15.55
CA LYS A 252 19.90 10.97 -15.17
C LYS A 252 19.83 10.34 -13.78
N PHE A 253 18.91 10.83 -12.93
CA PHE A 253 18.69 10.27 -11.58
C PHE A 253 18.58 8.75 -11.62
N TYR A 254 17.79 8.20 -12.52
CA TYR A 254 17.60 6.75 -12.62
C TYR A 254 18.85 6.00 -13.04
N LYS A 255 19.67 6.57 -13.91
CA LYS A 255 20.94 5.99 -14.31
C LYS A 255 21.96 6.04 -13.17
N ASP A 256 22.02 7.18 -12.48
CA ASP A 256 23.04 7.44 -11.47
C ASP A 256 22.70 6.77 -10.13
N SER A 257 21.42 6.53 -9.87
CA SER A 257 20.91 5.87 -8.66
C SER A 257 20.88 4.35 -8.76
N VAL A 258 21.14 3.75 -9.93
CA VAL A 258 21.20 2.30 -10.06
C VAL A 258 22.34 1.76 -9.23
N SER A 259 22.02 0.98 -8.20
CA SER A 259 23.01 0.31 -7.39
C SER A 259 23.81 -0.67 -8.27
N LYS A 260 25.12 -0.72 -8.05
CA LYS A 260 26.02 -1.62 -8.81
C LYS A 260 25.81 -3.10 -8.51
N GLY A 261 25.03 -3.43 -7.46
CA GLY A 261 24.65 -4.79 -7.10
C GLY A 261 23.24 -5.12 -7.56
N LYS A 262 23.01 -6.33 -8.05
CA LYS A 262 21.66 -6.83 -8.32
C LYS A 262 21.04 -7.29 -7.00
N GLU A 263 20.30 -6.41 -6.33
CA GLU A 263 19.50 -6.81 -5.20
C GLU A 263 18.32 -7.67 -5.68
N GLN A 264 18.06 -8.71 -4.92
CA GLN A 264 16.91 -9.59 -5.11
C GLN A 264 16.02 -9.61 -3.90
N ILE A 265 14.76 -9.85 -4.13
CA ILE A 265 13.78 -10.06 -3.08
C ILE A 265 13.60 -11.56 -2.91
N ILE A 266 13.80 -12.04 -1.69
CA ILE A 266 13.53 -13.42 -1.32
C ILE A 266 12.33 -13.44 -0.40
N ALA A 267 11.26 -14.14 -0.82
CA ALA A 267 10.08 -14.33 -0.02
C ALA A 267 10.30 -15.49 0.96
N LEU A 268 10.30 -15.20 2.25
CA LEU A 268 10.37 -16.21 3.31
C LEU A 268 8.94 -16.57 3.73
N LYS A 269 8.46 -17.71 3.28
CA LYS A 269 7.17 -18.25 3.71
C LYS A 269 7.32 -18.94 5.06
N ILE A 270 6.63 -18.43 6.06
CA ILE A 270 6.61 -18.98 7.41
C ILE A 270 5.53 -20.05 7.47
N VAL A 271 5.96 -21.30 7.43
CA VAL A 271 5.06 -22.46 7.27
C VAL A 271 5.15 -23.45 8.44
N ASP A 272 4.13 -24.24 8.65
CA ASP A 272 4.21 -25.42 9.52
C ASP A 272 4.89 -26.61 8.80
N LYS A 273 5.03 -27.70 9.51
CA LYS A 273 5.63 -28.95 8.97
C LYS A 273 4.89 -29.53 7.75
N ASN A 274 3.66 -29.11 7.50
CA ASN A 274 2.83 -29.55 6.37
C ASN A 274 2.85 -28.55 5.23
N GLY A 275 3.64 -27.48 5.32
CA GLY A 275 3.71 -26.42 4.31
C GLY A 275 2.59 -25.38 4.40
N LYS A 276 1.72 -25.43 5.41
CA LYS A 276 0.67 -24.44 5.61
C LYS A 276 1.27 -23.17 6.19
N GLU A 277 0.98 -22.02 5.60
CA GLU A 277 1.39 -20.72 6.12
C GLU A 277 0.76 -20.46 7.50
N VAL A 278 1.59 -20.06 8.46
CA VAL A 278 1.23 -19.81 9.87
C VAL A 278 1.53 -18.38 10.31
N TYR A 279 2.21 -17.64 9.47
CA TYR A 279 2.50 -16.21 9.65
C TYR A 279 2.67 -15.53 8.30
N ALA A 280 2.55 -14.22 8.26
CA ALA A 280 2.74 -13.43 7.05
C ALA A 280 4.13 -13.66 6.43
N THR A 281 4.18 -13.78 5.12
CA THR A 281 5.42 -13.89 4.35
C THR A 281 6.33 -12.71 4.68
N GLN A 282 7.62 -12.98 4.91
CA GLN A 282 8.63 -11.96 5.13
C GLN A 282 9.46 -11.79 3.85
N TYR A 283 9.72 -10.56 3.45
CA TYR A 283 10.51 -10.28 2.27
C TYR A 283 11.88 -9.75 2.67
N VAL A 284 12.92 -10.29 2.06
CA VAL A 284 14.31 -9.95 2.37
C VAL A 284 15.02 -9.53 1.09
N LYS A 285 15.56 -8.32 1.07
CA LYS A 285 16.43 -7.86 -0.01
C LYS A 285 17.85 -8.34 0.25
N VAL A 286 18.42 -9.04 -0.70
CA VAL A 286 19.79 -9.55 -0.64
C VAL A 286 20.46 -9.41 -2.00
N GLU A 287 21.65 -8.86 -2.04
CA GLU A 287 22.47 -8.81 -3.26
C GLU A 287 22.84 -10.22 -3.73
N VAL A 288 22.75 -10.47 -5.04
CA VAL A 288 23.09 -11.78 -5.64
C VAL A 288 24.50 -12.21 -5.23
N GLY A 289 24.61 -13.41 -4.70
CA GLY A 289 25.87 -13.99 -4.23
C GLY A 289 26.31 -13.54 -2.83
N LYS A 290 25.66 -12.55 -2.25
CA LYS A 290 25.89 -12.13 -0.86
C LYS A 290 24.94 -12.85 0.12
N THR A 291 25.21 -12.69 1.40
CA THR A 291 24.36 -13.21 2.48
C THR A 291 23.93 -12.09 3.40
N ARG A 292 22.71 -12.20 3.93
CA ARG A 292 22.16 -11.29 4.92
C ARG A 292 21.63 -12.08 6.12
N LYS A 293 22.02 -11.67 7.33
CA LYS A 293 21.42 -12.20 8.55
C LYS A 293 20.16 -11.42 8.91
N ILE A 294 19.10 -12.11 9.21
CA ILE A 294 17.82 -11.54 9.63
C ILE A 294 17.33 -12.20 10.90
N THR A 295 16.45 -11.51 11.61
CA THR A 295 15.77 -12.06 12.78
C THR A 295 14.38 -12.51 12.36
N LEU A 296 14.06 -13.78 12.59
CA LEU A 296 12.76 -14.36 12.29
C LEU A 296 11.67 -13.81 13.25
N PRO A 297 10.41 -13.73 12.80
CA PRO A 297 9.32 -13.19 13.60
C PRO A 297 9.02 -14.07 14.83
N LYS A 298 8.65 -13.42 15.93
CA LYS A 298 8.16 -14.06 17.14
C LYS A 298 6.67 -13.83 17.25
N PHE A 299 5.89 -14.90 17.28
CA PHE A 299 4.43 -14.81 17.36
C PHE A 299 3.84 -15.97 18.19
N SER A 300 2.63 -15.76 18.65
CA SER A 300 1.97 -16.66 19.59
C SER A 300 1.74 -18.06 19.01
N GLY A 301 2.03 -19.06 19.77
CA GLY A 301 1.74 -20.45 19.45
C GLY A 301 2.74 -21.17 18.53
N TYR A 302 3.81 -20.50 18.12
CA TYR A 302 4.82 -21.07 17.20
C TYR A 302 6.24 -20.62 17.53
N TYR A 303 7.21 -21.42 17.13
CA TYR A 303 8.65 -21.11 17.19
C TYR A 303 9.36 -21.74 15.98
N PRO A 304 10.50 -21.20 15.54
CA PRO A 304 11.27 -21.81 14.46
C PRO A 304 11.66 -23.24 14.82
N SER A 305 11.44 -24.19 13.92
CA SER A 305 11.65 -25.61 14.19
C SER A 305 13.08 -25.95 14.62
N ASN A 306 14.06 -25.18 14.18
CA ASN A 306 15.46 -25.29 14.61
C ASN A 306 15.77 -24.51 15.90
N LYS A 307 14.77 -23.90 16.55
CA LYS A 307 14.87 -23.06 17.74
C LYS A 307 15.77 -21.83 17.58
N ASN A 308 16.20 -21.51 16.38
CA ASN A 308 17.03 -20.33 16.09
C ASN A 308 16.23 -19.25 15.40
N TYR A 309 16.16 -18.07 15.99
CA TYR A 309 15.51 -16.89 15.41
C TYR A 309 16.42 -16.10 14.46
N GLN A 310 17.69 -16.49 14.30
CA GLN A 310 18.57 -15.90 13.31
C GLN A 310 18.63 -16.80 12.10
N LEU A 311 18.32 -16.22 10.94
CA LEU A 311 18.42 -16.89 9.64
C LEU A 311 19.40 -16.14 8.76
N THR A 312 20.29 -16.88 8.10
CA THR A 312 21.14 -16.34 7.04
C THR A 312 20.49 -16.61 5.70
N VAL A 313 20.13 -15.55 5.00
CA VAL A 313 19.54 -15.61 3.65
C VAL A 313 20.62 -15.32 2.63
N LYS A 314 20.71 -16.13 1.58
CA LYS A 314 21.68 -15.96 0.47
C LYS A 314 20.95 -15.44 -0.77
N GLY A 315 21.46 -14.40 -1.38
CA GLY A 315 20.98 -13.90 -2.66
C GLY A 315 21.26 -14.91 -3.77
N VAL A 316 20.23 -15.25 -4.53
CA VAL A 316 20.27 -16.19 -5.65
C VAL A 316 19.98 -15.47 -6.96
N LYS A 317 20.28 -16.06 -8.11
CA LYS A 317 20.01 -15.45 -9.43
C LYS A 317 18.53 -15.49 -9.83
N GLU A 318 17.75 -16.29 -9.13
CA GLU A 318 16.33 -16.47 -9.44
C GLU A 318 15.53 -15.27 -8.97
N GLU A 319 14.75 -14.66 -9.86
CA GLU A 319 13.85 -13.56 -9.51
C GLU A 319 12.71 -14.06 -8.62
N ASN A 320 12.35 -13.26 -7.61
CA ASN A 320 11.29 -13.56 -6.66
C ASN A 320 11.41 -14.96 -6.03
N ALA A 321 12.63 -15.34 -5.67
CA ALA A 321 12.90 -16.62 -5.04
C ALA A 321 12.12 -16.77 -3.73
N THR A 322 11.61 -17.97 -3.50
CA THR A 322 10.87 -18.32 -2.29
C THR A 322 11.65 -19.32 -1.44
N GLN A 323 11.72 -19.07 -0.13
CA GLN A 323 12.31 -19.98 0.85
C GLN A 323 11.29 -20.27 1.96
N ASN A 324 11.02 -21.55 2.22
CA ASN A 324 10.19 -21.94 3.35
C ASN A 324 11.00 -21.92 4.65
N VAL A 325 10.44 -21.31 5.68
CA VAL A 325 10.97 -21.33 7.04
C VAL A 325 9.96 -22.06 7.92
N VAL A 326 10.36 -23.25 8.37
CA VAL A 326 9.46 -24.13 9.10
C VAL A 326 9.37 -23.75 10.57
N TYR A 327 8.13 -23.58 11.04
CA TYR A 327 7.81 -23.33 12.45
C TYR A 327 7.06 -24.51 13.04
N THR A 328 7.39 -24.80 14.28
CA THR A 328 6.72 -25.82 15.10
C THR A 328 5.70 -25.15 15.98
N ARG A 329 4.50 -25.70 16.01
CA ARG A 329 3.46 -25.27 16.94
C ARG A 329 3.88 -25.60 18.37
N THR A 330 3.76 -24.64 19.28
CA THR A 330 3.92 -24.91 20.71
C THR A 330 2.89 -25.94 21.16
N ALA A 331 3.34 -26.96 21.85
CA ALA A 331 2.40 -27.90 22.47
C ALA A 331 1.45 -27.13 23.38
N ALA A 332 0.15 -27.40 23.27
CA ALA A 332 -0.79 -26.89 24.24
C ALA A 332 -0.38 -27.47 25.62
N GLY A 333 -0.18 -26.60 26.60
CA GLY A 333 0.05 -27.03 27.95
C GLY A 333 -1.09 -27.90 28.48
N PRO A 334 -0.88 -28.62 29.56
CA PRO A 334 -1.93 -29.45 30.19
C PRO A 334 -3.12 -28.55 30.58
N ALA A 335 -4.33 -29.05 30.36
CA ALA A 335 -5.53 -28.37 30.78
C ALA A 335 -5.51 -28.19 32.31
N ILE A 336 -5.61 -26.93 32.75
CA ILE A 336 -5.70 -26.63 34.19
C ILE A 336 -7.16 -26.42 34.54
N SER A 337 -7.60 -27.16 35.58
CA SER A 337 -8.94 -27.02 36.10
C SER A 337 -8.91 -26.10 37.32
N TYR A 338 -9.69 -25.05 37.29
CA TYR A 338 -9.87 -24.17 38.45
C TYR A 338 -11.20 -24.44 39.09
N ASN A 339 -11.16 -24.62 40.42
CA ASN A 339 -12.35 -24.70 41.22
C ASN A 339 -12.67 -23.34 41.81
N TYR A 340 -13.73 -22.72 41.35
CA TYR A 340 -14.23 -21.49 41.95
C TYR A 340 -15.18 -21.79 43.09
N ARG A 341 -14.87 -21.31 44.27
CA ARG A 341 -15.83 -21.25 45.38
C ARG A 341 -16.43 -19.87 45.43
N VAL A 342 -17.62 -19.70 44.93
CA VAL A 342 -18.36 -18.45 45.10
C VAL A 342 -19.03 -18.48 46.46
N LYS A 343 -18.49 -17.76 47.45
CA LYS A 343 -19.15 -17.52 48.73
C LYS A 343 -20.10 -16.37 48.57
N VAL A 344 -21.39 -16.68 48.34
CA VAL A 344 -22.42 -15.63 48.34
C VAL A 344 -22.75 -15.35 49.82
N THR A 345 -22.14 -14.28 50.34
CA THR A 345 -22.45 -13.84 51.71
C THR A 345 -23.77 -13.05 51.71
N LYS A 346 -24.70 -13.61 52.42
CA LYS A 346 -25.74 -12.90 53.17
C LYS A 346 -26.78 -12.04 52.47
N LYS A 347 -27.06 -12.08 51.26
CA LYS A 347 -28.34 -11.48 50.81
C LYS A 347 -28.92 -12.18 49.61
N LYS A 348 -29.49 -13.36 49.78
CA LYS A 348 -30.64 -13.78 48.98
C LYS A 348 -30.48 -13.83 47.48
N TYR A 349 -29.33 -14.35 46.96
CA TYR A 349 -29.18 -14.55 45.53
C TYR A 349 -28.93 -16.03 45.22
N LYS A 350 -29.51 -16.49 44.09
CA LYS A 350 -29.35 -17.84 43.57
C LYS A 350 -28.79 -17.72 42.14
N LEU A 351 -27.71 -18.45 41.86
CA LEU A 351 -27.14 -18.54 40.51
C LEU A 351 -27.93 -19.56 39.71
N TYR A 352 -28.40 -19.14 38.53
CA TYR A 352 -29.08 -19.98 37.56
C TYR A 352 -28.13 -20.48 36.47
N LYS A 353 -28.55 -21.51 35.72
CA LYS A 353 -27.78 -22.15 34.66
C LYS A 353 -27.26 -21.16 33.56
N ASN A 354 -27.94 -20.04 33.40
CA ASN A 354 -27.59 -19.01 32.43
C ASN A 354 -26.82 -17.82 33.04
N PHE A 355 -26.18 -18.03 34.18
CA PHE A 355 -25.40 -17.01 34.90
C PHE A 355 -26.18 -15.76 35.35
N LYS A 356 -27.52 -15.84 35.43
CA LYS A 356 -28.34 -14.74 35.97
C LYS A 356 -28.53 -14.95 37.46
N TRP A 357 -28.36 -13.89 38.22
CA TRP A 357 -28.63 -13.88 39.67
C TRP A 357 -30.09 -13.51 39.92
N LYS A 358 -30.79 -14.34 40.68
CA LYS A 358 -32.13 -14.01 41.22
C LYS A 358 -32.11 -13.94 42.74
N LYS A 359 -32.84 -12.96 43.29
CA LYS A 359 -33.00 -12.81 44.70
C LYS A 359 -33.66 -14.08 45.29
N SER A 360 -33.06 -14.66 46.30
CA SER A 360 -33.57 -15.87 46.95
C SER A 360 -33.77 -15.62 48.44
N LYS A 361 -34.79 -16.24 49.02
CA LYS A 361 -35.10 -16.13 50.45
C LYS A 361 -34.21 -17.03 51.34
N THR A 362 -33.35 -17.89 50.80
CA THR A 362 -32.64 -18.89 51.57
C THR A 362 -31.21 -19.13 51.14
N LYS A 363 -30.41 -19.32 52.18
CA LYS A 363 -29.12 -20.02 52.30
C LYS A 363 -28.01 -19.77 51.26
N VAL A 364 -26.82 -19.68 51.81
CA VAL A 364 -25.54 -19.68 51.12
C VAL A 364 -25.41 -20.90 50.22
N TYR A 365 -25.33 -20.68 48.91
CA TYR A 365 -25.01 -21.75 47.97
C TYR A 365 -23.51 -21.74 47.72
N LYS A 366 -22.82 -22.82 48.04
CA LYS A 366 -21.47 -23.08 47.54
C LYS A 366 -21.63 -23.83 46.23
N LYS A 367 -21.27 -23.21 45.13
CA LYS A 367 -21.19 -23.87 43.83
C LYS A 367 -19.77 -23.84 43.33
N THR A 368 -19.19 -24.99 43.03
CA THR A 368 -17.87 -25.15 42.47
C THR A 368 -18.02 -25.21 40.95
N TYR A 369 -17.34 -24.33 40.25
CA TYR A 369 -17.24 -24.37 38.79
C TYR A 369 -15.85 -24.87 38.45
N VAL A 370 -15.79 -25.83 37.56
CA VAL A 370 -14.53 -26.29 36.97
C VAL A 370 -14.43 -25.69 35.59
N ALA A 371 -13.49 -24.77 35.42
CA ALA A 371 -13.14 -24.24 34.11
C ALA A 371 -11.83 -24.89 33.67
N LYS A 372 -11.82 -25.40 32.43
CA LYS A 372 -10.62 -25.99 31.85
C LYS A 372 -9.94 -24.92 30.96
N TYR A 373 -8.73 -24.54 31.32
CA TYR A 373 -7.91 -23.64 30.53
C TYR A 373 -6.74 -24.40 29.93
N ARG A 374 -6.38 -24.02 28.69
CA ARG A 374 -5.17 -24.53 28.07
C ARG A 374 -4.11 -23.44 28.11
N TYR A 375 -2.90 -23.80 28.49
CA TYR A 375 -1.76 -22.94 28.39
C TYR A 375 -1.11 -23.10 27.01
N LYS A 376 -0.73 -22.00 26.42
CA LYS A 376 0.23 -21.98 25.32
C LYS A 376 1.59 -21.63 25.88
N HIS A 377 2.62 -22.26 25.36
CA HIS A 377 4.00 -21.91 25.63
C HIS A 377 4.56 -21.16 24.42
N GLU A 378 5.08 -20.00 24.64
CA GLU A 378 5.75 -19.20 23.65
C GLU A 378 7.04 -18.65 24.24
N ASN A 379 8.17 -18.93 23.61
CA ASN A 379 9.48 -18.47 24.06
C ASN A 379 9.78 -18.74 25.56
N GLY A 380 9.32 -19.87 26.10
CA GLY A 380 9.48 -20.20 27.51
C GLY A 380 8.47 -19.56 28.46
N ASN A 381 7.62 -18.66 27.99
CA ASN A 381 6.55 -18.05 28.79
C ASN A 381 5.25 -18.83 28.65
N LYS A 382 4.48 -18.86 29.75
CA LYS A 382 3.16 -19.50 29.80
C LYS A 382 2.07 -18.47 29.67
N TYR A 383 1.18 -18.64 28.69
CA TYR A 383 0.03 -17.79 28.48
C TYR A 383 -1.26 -18.60 28.63
N LEU A 384 -2.28 -18.01 29.28
CA LEU A 384 -3.63 -18.55 29.29
C LEU A 384 -4.21 -18.49 27.88
N ALA A 385 -4.78 -19.60 27.41
CA ALA A 385 -5.42 -19.69 26.10
C ALA A 385 -6.92 -19.48 26.21
#